data_1b5f966df18660addbcd68d5ba19c827
#
_entry.id   1b5f966df18660addbcd68d5ba19c827
#
_cell.length_a   1.000
_cell.length_b   1.000
_cell.length_c   1.000
_cell.angle_alpha   90.00
_cell.angle_beta   90.00
_cell.angle_gamma   90.00
#
_symmetry.space_group_name_H-M   'P 1'
#
loop_
_entity.id
_entity.type
_entity.pdbx_description
1 polymer ?
#
loop_
_entity_poly.entity_id
_entity_poly.type
_entity_poly.pdbx_seq_one_letter_code
_entity_poly.pdbx_strand_id
1 'polypeptide(L)'
;TTLERNADIVHMATYAPLFAHVEGWQWRPDLIWFDNLRSVKSVSYYVQQMYAKNMGTNVVPATLATPTPKGEDGLFTSAVFDKNTGEYIVKVINTTDKAQTVNIKFDGLKKIEGNAATVTLDCSDYTLDNTLDHPNAIIPQDGWAAVEGNVIKTTVQGKNFVIFKVK
;
A
#
# COMPACT_ATOMS: atom_id res chain seq x y z
N THR A 1 0.71 7.47 -1.27
CA THR A 1 0.54 8.27 -0.02
C THR A 1 0.28 9.75 -0.30
N THR A 2 1.04 10.40 -1.20
CA THR A 2 0.91 11.85 -1.46
C THR A 2 -0.46 12.24 -2.00
N LEU A 3 -1.04 11.49 -2.94
CA LEU A 3 -2.37 11.76 -3.47
C LEU A 3 -3.43 11.67 -2.37
N GLU A 4 -3.38 10.64 -1.53
CA GLU A 4 -4.31 10.46 -0.43
C GLU A 4 -4.22 11.55 0.63
N ARG A 5 -3.00 12.01 0.98
CA ARG A 5 -2.81 13.11 1.93
C ARG A 5 -3.32 14.46 1.45
N ASN A 6 -3.46 14.62 0.14
CA ASN A 6 -3.96 15.84 -0.50
C ASN A 6 -5.36 15.62 -1.13
N ALA A 7 -6.18 14.76 -0.51
CA ALA A 7 -7.51 14.44 -1.02
C ALA A 7 -8.51 15.63 -0.95
N ASP A 8 -8.15 16.72 -0.30
CA ASP A 8 -8.88 17.98 -0.30
C ASP A 8 -8.80 18.70 -1.67
N ILE A 9 -7.73 18.46 -2.44
CA ILE A 9 -7.52 19.04 -3.76
C ILE A 9 -7.42 17.99 -4.87
N VAL A 10 -7.04 16.75 -4.55
CA VAL A 10 -6.92 15.65 -5.53
C VAL A 10 -8.17 14.79 -5.48
N HIS A 11 -9.12 15.08 -6.36
CA HIS A 11 -10.39 14.34 -6.41
C HIS A 11 -10.36 13.12 -7.33
N MET A 12 -9.42 13.06 -8.26
CA MET A 12 -9.30 11.95 -9.21
C MET A 12 -7.84 11.73 -9.59
N ALA A 13 -7.46 10.46 -9.68
CA ALA A 13 -6.19 10.03 -10.26
C ALA A 13 -6.44 8.87 -11.21
N THR A 14 -5.82 8.91 -12.38
CA THR A 14 -5.92 7.88 -13.41
C THR A 14 -4.57 7.25 -13.66
N TYR A 15 -4.58 6.01 -14.13
CA TYR A 15 -3.36 5.29 -14.51
C TYR A 15 -3.33 5.11 -16.03
N ALA A 16 -2.21 5.40 -16.65
CA ALA A 16 -2.02 5.24 -18.08
C ALA A 16 -0.64 4.62 -18.39
N PRO A 17 -0.58 3.66 -19.32
CA PRO A 17 -1.69 2.97 -19.99
C PRO A 17 -2.44 2.00 -19.08
N LEU A 18 -3.74 1.85 -19.32
CA LEU A 18 -4.57 0.90 -18.57
C LEU A 18 -4.37 -0.53 -19.05
N PHE A 19 -4.29 -0.73 -20.36
CA PHE A 19 -4.18 -2.04 -21.00
C PHE A 19 -3.02 -2.08 -21.98
N ALA A 20 -2.30 -3.23 -22.01
CA ALA A 20 -1.29 -3.53 -22.99
C ALA A 20 -1.39 -4.98 -23.48
N HIS A 21 -1.38 -5.18 -24.80
CA HIS A 21 -1.25 -6.49 -25.38
C HIS A 21 0.20 -6.96 -25.31
N VAL A 22 0.44 -8.20 -24.88
CA VAL A 22 1.80 -8.71 -24.65
C VAL A 22 2.71 -8.70 -25.89
N GLU A 23 2.13 -8.73 -27.09
CA GLU A 23 2.86 -8.69 -28.37
C GLU A 23 2.88 -7.32 -29.03
N GLY A 24 2.15 -6.31 -28.48
CA GLY A 24 1.93 -5.04 -29.18
C GLY A 24 2.01 -3.80 -28.27
N TRP A 25 2.80 -3.85 -27.22
CA TRP A 25 2.99 -2.73 -26.31
C TRP A 25 4.08 -1.77 -26.80
N GLN A 26 3.99 -0.48 -26.39
CA GLN A 26 4.96 0.55 -26.75
C GLN A 26 5.91 0.92 -25.60
N TRP A 27 5.46 0.78 -24.36
CA TRP A 27 6.23 1.10 -23.16
C TRP A 27 5.73 0.36 -21.92
N ARG A 28 6.44 0.48 -20.81
CA ARG A 28 6.09 -0.01 -19.48
C ARG A 28 6.22 1.13 -18.48
N PRO A 29 5.53 1.09 -17.33
CA PRO A 29 4.64 0.02 -16.86
C PRO A 29 3.20 0.22 -17.36
N ASP A 30 2.52 -0.90 -17.63
CA ASP A 30 1.09 -0.95 -17.94
C ASP A 30 0.32 -1.63 -16.80
N LEU A 31 -0.95 -1.27 -16.60
CA LEU A 31 -1.68 -1.73 -15.42
C LEU A 31 -2.15 -3.18 -15.58
N ILE A 32 -2.70 -3.53 -16.73
CA ILE A 32 -3.22 -4.86 -17.05
C ILE A 32 -2.63 -5.31 -18.38
N TRP A 33 -1.97 -6.46 -18.36
CA TRP A 33 -1.45 -7.10 -19.55
C TRP A 33 -2.42 -8.18 -20.02
N PHE A 34 -2.54 -8.37 -21.31
CA PHE A 34 -3.42 -9.38 -21.88
C PHE A 34 -2.90 -9.97 -23.19
N ASP A 35 -3.37 -11.18 -23.49
CA ASP A 35 -3.36 -11.80 -24.83
C ASP A 35 -4.81 -11.98 -25.30
N ASN A 36 -5.04 -12.73 -26.36
CA ASN A 36 -6.37 -12.95 -26.92
C ASN A 36 -7.30 -13.74 -26.01
N LEU A 37 -6.80 -14.41 -24.97
CA LEU A 37 -7.55 -15.35 -24.12
C LEU A 37 -7.44 -15.03 -22.62
N ARG A 38 -6.34 -14.40 -22.19
CA ARG A 38 -5.98 -14.25 -20.77
C ARG A 38 -5.63 -12.79 -20.46
N SER A 39 -5.73 -12.45 -19.19
CA SER A 39 -5.22 -11.17 -18.68
C SER A 39 -4.51 -11.37 -17.35
N VAL A 40 -3.55 -10.49 -17.06
CA VAL A 40 -2.81 -10.49 -15.81
C VAL A 40 -2.71 -9.07 -15.24
N LYS A 41 -2.87 -8.97 -13.95
CA LYS A 41 -2.75 -7.73 -13.19
C LYS A 41 -1.29 -7.49 -12.84
N SER A 42 -0.75 -6.32 -13.18
CA SER A 42 0.59 -5.96 -12.76
C SER A 42 0.67 -5.67 -11.25
N VAL A 43 1.86 -5.54 -10.72
CA VAL A 43 2.07 -5.09 -9.32
C VAL A 43 1.46 -3.71 -9.11
N SER A 44 1.57 -2.81 -10.07
CA SER A 44 0.95 -1.47 -10.04
C SER A 44 -0.59 -1.55 -9.92
N TYR A 45 -1.22 -2.54 -10.55
CA TYR A 45 -2.66 -2.78 -10.38
C TYR A 45 -3.00 -3.06 -8.92
N TYR A 46 -2.22 -3.92 -8.25
CA TYR A 46 -2.49 -4.25 -6.85
C TYR A 46 -2.25 -3.06 -5.92
N VAL A 47 -1.27 -2.20 -6.20
CA VAL A 47 -1.12 -0.93 -5.46
C VAL A 47 -2.37 -0.08 -5.59
N GLN A 48 -2.89 0.13 -6.81
CA GLN A 48 -4.13 0.88 -7.03
C GLN A 48 -5.33 0.22 -6.33
N GLN A 49 -5.45 -1.10 -6.42
CA GLN A 49 -6.51 -1.86 -5.78
C GLN A 49 -6.47 -1.75 -4.25
N MET A 50 -5.28 -1.82 -3.65
CA MET A 50 -5.11 -1.69 -2.21
C MET A 50 -5.55 -0.31 -1.72
N TYR A 51 -5.21 0.77 -2.43
CA TYR A 51 -5.72 2.11 -2.12
C TYR A 51 -7.24 2.19 -2.31
N ALA A 52 -7.76 1.72 -3.43
CA ALA A 52 -9.20 1.78 -3.75
C ALA A 52 -10.08 1.01 -2.77
N LYS A 53 -9.62 -0.16 -2.29
CA LYS A 53 -10.35 -0.98 -1.31
C LYS A 53 -10.18 -0.52 0.14
N ASN A 54 -9.25 0.38 0.41
CA ASN A 54 -8.91 0.85 1.75
C ASN A 54 -8.97 2.40 1.82
N MET A 55 -9.94 2.96 1.12
CA MET A 55 -10.28 4.38 1.26
C MET A 55 -10.99 4.61 2.59
N GLY A 56 -10.67 5.70 3.25
CA GLY A 56 -11.46 6.19 4.37
C GLY A 56 -12.43 7.27 3.93
N THR A 57 -13.18 7.78 4.89
CA THR A 57 -14.04 8.95 4.70
C THR A 57 -13.33 10.26 5.02
N ASN A 58 -12.25 10.20 5.80
CA ASN A 58 -11.50 11.37 6.25
C ASN A 58 -10.00 11.08 6.23
N VAL A 59 -9.21 12.00 5.74
CA VAL A 59 -7.76 11.97 5.91
C VAL A 59 -7.41 12.27 7.36
N VAL A 60 -6.50 11.49 7.93
CA VAL A 60 -5.96 11.67 9.27
C VAL A 60 -4.50 12.10 9.16
N PRO A 61 -4.04 13.11 9.92
CA PRO A 61 -2.64 13.48 9.94
C PRO A 61 -1.74 12.29 10.29
N ALA A 62 -0.75 12.03 9.45
CA ALA A 62 0.26 11.00 9.68
C ALA A 62 1.64 11.58 9.40
N THR A 63 2.53 11.50 10.39
CA THR A 63 3.89 12.06 10.33
C THR A 63 4.91 10.98 10.61
N LEU A 64 6.05 11.05 9.93
CA LEU A 64 7.24 10.27 10.24
C LEU A 64 8.12 11.07 11.19
N ALA A 65 8.65 10.42 12.24
CA ALA A 65 9.60 11.05 13.16
C ALA A 65 10.85 11.55 12.42
N THR A 66 11.29 10.78 11.42
CA THR A 66 12.35 11.20 10.48
C THR A 66 11.76 11.14 9.07
N PRO A 67 11.39 12.28 8.48
CA PRO A 67 10.88 12.33 7.13
C PRO A 67 11.93 11.89 6.11
N THR A 68 11.49 11.13 5.11
CA THR A 68 12.35 10.79 3.96
C THR A 68 12.65 12.05 3.15
N PRO A 69 13.94 12.36 2.86
CA PRO A 69 14.30 13.49 2.02
C PRO A 69 13.66 13.37 0.62
N LYS A 70 13.41 14.53 0.00
CA LYS A 70 12.79 14.56 -1.33
C LYS A 70 13.71 13.90 -2.37
N GLY A 71 13.14 12.91 -3.07
CA GLY A 71 13.84 12.19 -4.15
C GLY A 71 14.69 11.01 -3.65
N GLU A 72 14.67 10.71 -2.36
CA GLU A 72 15.36 9.56 -1.79
C GLU A 72 14.41 8.40 -1.48
N ASP A 73 14.97 7.19 -1.41
CA ASP A 73 14.28 6.02 -0.89
C ASP A 73 14.14 6.08 0.63
N GLY A 74 13.01 5.62 1.15
CA GLY A 74 12.73 5.65 2.58
C GLY A 74 11.35 5.15 2.93
N LEU A 75 10.86 5.60 4.08
CA LEU A 75 9.50 5.32 4.52
C LEU A 75 8.55 6.42 4.06
N PHE A 76 7.38 6.02 3.59
CA PHE A 76 6.28 6.91 3.24
C PHE A 76 5.00 6.42 3.90
N THR A 77 4.19 7.35 4.41
CA THR A 77 2.94 7.00 5.10
C THR A 77 1.79 7.93 4.72
N SER A 78 0.59 7.40 4.81
CA SER A 78 -0.66 8.15 4.86
C SER A 78 -1.63 7.41 5.78
N ALA A 79 -2.60 8.13 6.32
CA ALA A 79 -3.63 7.54 7.18
C ALA A 79 -5.00 8.14 6.87
N VAL A 80 -6.01 7.31 6.99
CA VAL A 80 -7.41 7.71 6.85
C VAL A 80 -8.25 7.06 7.96
N PHE A 81 -9.38 7.69 8.26
CA PHE A 81 -10.41 7.13 9.12
C PHE A 81 -11.66 6.85 8.28
N ASP A 82 -12.25 5.69 8.45
CA ASP A 82 -13.53 5.36 7.83
C ASP A 82 -14.65 5.41 8.87
N LYS A 83 -15.53 6.40 8.76
CA LYS A 83 -16.70 6.57 9.65
C LYS A 83 -17.69 5.42 9.55
N ASN A 84 -17.76 4.73 8.42
CA ASN A 84 -18.73 3.65 8.18
C ASN A 84 -18.33 2.38 8.93
N THR A 85 -17.04 2.10 9.03
CA THR A 85 -16.50 0.91 9.70
C THR A 85 -15.93 1.20 11.08
N GLY A 86 -15.62 2.47 11.38
CA GLY A 86 -14.93 2.90 12.59
C GLY A 86 -13.43 2.58 12.56
N GLU A 87 -12.86 2.31 11.39
CA GLU A 87 -11.47 1.87 11.25
C GLU A 87 -10.52 3.05 10.99
N TYR A 88 -9.39 3.04 11.68
CA TYR A 88 -8.21 3.78 11.28
C TYR A 88 -7.37 2.90 10.35
N ILE A 89 -7.04 3.42 9.18
CA ILE A 89 -6.32 2.71 8.12
C ILE A 89 -5.02 3.45 7.86
N VAL A 90 -3.90 2.84 8.26
CA VAL A 90 -2.56 3.42 8.07
C VAL A 90 -1.85 2.65 6.97
N LYS A 91 -1.29 3.38 6.03
CA LYS A 91 -0.54 2.86 4.88
C LYS A 91 0.93 3.20 5.06
N VAL A 92 1.80 2.21 5.01
CA VAL A 92 3.25 2.38 5.12
C VAL A 92 3.91 1.73 3.92
N ILE A 93 4.76 2.49 3.24
CA ILE A 93 5.55 2.04 2.10
C ILE A 93 7.02 2.18 2.48
N ASN A 94 7.78 1.11 2.35
CA ASN A 94 9.22 1.11 2.46
C ASN A 94 9.83 0.93 1.07
N THR A 95 10.41 1.99 0.51
CA THR A 95 11.03 1.94 -0.82
C THR A 95 12.51 1.56 -0.78
N THR A 96 13.11 1.40 0.43
CA THR A 96 14.50 0.92 0.56
C THR A 96 14.59 -0.58 0.36
N ASP A 97 15.81 -1.09 0.19
CA ASP A 97 16.06 -2.54 0.11
C ASP A 97 16.13 -3.21 1.49
N LYS A 98 16.14 -2.43 2.56
CA LYS A 98 16.33 -2.93 3.92
C LYS A 98 15.03 -2.90 4.70
N ALA A 99 14.84 -3.90 5.56
CA ALA A 99 13.75 -3.90 6.54
C ALA A 99 13.88 -2.71 7.49
N GLN A 100 12.74 -2.07 7.79
CA GLN A 100 12.64 -0.93 8.70
C GLN A 100 11.72 -1.27 9.86
N THR A 101 12.20 -1.12 11.09
CA THR A 101 11.33 -1.21 12.28
C THR A 101 10.51 0.06 12.39
N VAL A 102 9.20 -0.08 12.50
CA VAL A 102 8.26 1.04 12.63
C VAL A 102 7.39 0.88 13.87
N ASN A 103 7.18 1.99 14.56
CA ASN A 103 6.23 2.11 15.66
C ASN A 103 5.11 3.06 15.21
N ILE A 104 3.93 2.51 14.93
CA ILE A 104 2.76 3.29 14.54
C ILE A 104 1.99 3.63 15.80
N LYS A 105 2.07 4.89 16.24
CA LYS A 105 1.40 5.38 17.42
C LYS A 105 0.13 6.14 17.04
N PHE A 106 -0.96 5.81 17.70
CA PHE A 106 -2.25 6.46 17.52
C PHE A 106 -2.48 7.49 18.65
N ASP A 107 -2.12 8.74 18.37
CA ASP A 107 -2.33 9.82 19.33
C ASP A 107 -3.84 10.09 19.49
N GLY A 108 -4.26 10.25 20.74
CA GLY A 108 -5.68 10.45 21.07
C GLY A 108 -6.45 9.16 21.39
N LEU A 109 -5.94 7.98 21.02
CA LEU A 109 -6.49 6.70 21.47
C LEU A 109 -5.79 6.23 22.74
N LYS A 110 -6.56 5.85 23.74
CA LYS A 110 -5.98 5.29 24.99
C LYS A 110 -5.51 3.86 24.82
N LYS A 111 -6.25 3.09 24.03
CA LYS A 111 -6.01 1.67 23.78
C LYS A 111 -6.70 1.29 22.47
N ILE A 112 -6.10 0.38 21.74
CA ILE A 112 -6.67 -0.31 20.58
C ILE A 112 -6.95 -1.75 21.03
N GLU A 113 -8.13 -2.26 20.71
CA GLU A 113 -8.50 -3.62 21.08
C GLU A 113 -8.11 -4.62 19.98
N GLY A 114 -7.58 -5.76 20.41
CA GLY A 114 -7.16 -6.84 19.49
C GLY A 114 -5.86 -6.54 18.76
N ASN A 115 -5.70 -7.19 17.60
CA ASN A 115 -4.59 -7.02 16.69
C ASN A 115 -4.98 -6.11 15.53
N ALA A 116 -3.99 -5.46 14.93
CA ALA A 116 -4.18 -4.75 13.67
C ALA A 116 -4.29 -5.76 12.50
N ALA A 117 -5.37 -5.71 11.75
CA ALA A 117 -5.43 -6.45 10.48
C ALA A 117 -4.46 -5.81 9.48
N THR A 118 -3.74 -6.63 8.71
CA THR A 118 -2.78 -6.14 7.71
C THR A 118 -3.08 -6.68 6.32
N VAL A 119 -2.71 -5.87 5.31
CA VAL A 119 -2.64 -6.31 3.92
C VAL A 119 -1.26 -5.91 3.41
N THR A 120 -0.46 -6.88 2.99
CA THR A 120 0.93 -6.67 2.56
C THR A 120 1.09 -7.01 1.08
N LEU A 121 1.69 -6.09 0.31
CA LEU A 121 2.21 -6.34 -1.02
C LEU A 121 3.73 -6.38 -0.92
N ASP A 122 4.30 -7.57 -1.09
CA ASP A 122 5.74 -7.81 -0.99
C ASP A 122 6.37 -7.78 -2.38
N CYS A 123 7.24 -6.81 -2.62
CA CYS A 123 7.97 -6.63 -3.86
C CYS A 123 9.49 -6.73 -3.62
N SER A 124 9.91 -7.44 -2.58
CA SER A 124 11.34 -7.57 -2.21
C SER A 124 12.14 -8.45 -3.18
N ASP A 125 11.51 -9.38 -3.88
CA ASP A 125 12.14 -10.21 -4.89
C ASP A 125 11.96 -9.59 -6.28
N TYR A 126 13.03 -8.98 -6.79
CA TYR A 126 13.05 -8.35 -8.12
C TYR A 126 13.05 -9.33 -9.30
N THR A 127 13.21 -10.63 -9.06
CA THR A 127 13.13 -11.65 -10.08
C THR A 127 11.70 -12.07 -10.40
N LEU A 128 10.76 -11.70 -9.52
CA LEU A 128 9.34 -12.00 -9.68
C LEU A 128 8.62 -10.87 -10.41
N ASP A 129 7.73 -11.24 -11.30
CA ASP A 129 6.73 -10.37 -11.92
C ASP A 129 5.46 -11.18 -12.19
N ASN A 130 4.34 -10.50 -12.24
CA ASN A 130 3.08 -11.12 -12.65
C ASN A 130 3.06 -11.23 -14.17
N THR A 131 3.01 -12.47 -14.66
CA THR A 131 2.96 -12.80 -16.08
C THR A 131 1.71 -13.62 -16.40
N LEU A 132 1.36 -13.77 -17.67
CA LEU A 132 0.22 -14.61 -18.07
C LEU A 132 0.37 -16.06 -17.62
N ASP A 133 1.60 -16.56 -17.47
CA ASP A 133 1.88 -17.92 -17.00
C ASP A 133 2.00 -18.00 -15.46
N HIS A 134 2.35 -16.90 -14.83
CA HIS A 134 2.46 -16.77 -13.36
C HIS A 134 1.67 -15.53 -12.86
N PRO A 135 0.32 -15.54 -12.96
CA PRO A 135 -0.49 -14.34 -12.76
C PRO A 135 -0.57 -13.86 -11.31
N ASN A 136 -0.14 -14.68 -10.36
CA ASN A 136 -0.23 -14.43 -8.91
C ASN A 136 1.13 -14.54 -8.21
N ALA A 137 2.24 -14.26 -8.90
CA ALA A 137 3.57 -14.29 -8.32
C ALA A 137 3.71 -13.23 -7.20
N ILE A 138 3.13 -12.04 -7.42
CA ILE A 138 3.08 -10.95 -6.45
C ILE A 138 1.63 -10.50 -6.31
N ILE A 139 1.02 -10.83 -5.17
CA ILE A 139 -0.37 -10.44 -4.84
C ILE A 139 -0.45 -9.95 -3.39
N PRO A 140 -1.44 -9.12 -3.04
CA PRO A 140 -1.67 -8.73 -1.66
C PRO A 140 -1.97 -9.95 -0.76
N GLN A 141 -1.34 -9.99 0.41
CA GLN A 141 -1.49 -11.03 1.42
C GLN A 141 -2.10 -10.45 2.69
N ASP A 142 -3.13 -11.09 3.19
CA ASP A 142 -3.73 -10.73 4.48
C ASP A 142 -2.91 -11.28 5.64
N GLY A 143 -2.90 -10.55 6.74
CA GLY A 143 -2.17 -10.92 7.95
C GLY A 143 -2.62 -10.10 9.16
N TRP A 144 -1.79 -10.06 10.16
CA TRP A 144 -2.02 -9.26 11.36
C TRP A 144 -0.70 -8.78 11.99
N ALA A 145 -0.79 -7.71 12.78
CA ALA A 145 0.30 -7.18 13.59
C ALA A 145 -0.16 -6.99 15.03
N ALA A 146 0.72 -7.29 15.99
CA ALA A 146 0.44 -7.11 17.40
C ALA A 146 0.29 -5.62 17.76
N VAL A 147 -0.64 -5.35 18.66
CA VAL A 147 -0.88 -4.00 19.20
C VAL A 147 -0.56 -4.00 20.70
N GLU A 148 0.22 -3.04 21.14
CA GLU A 148 0.52 -2.79 22.54
C GLU A 148 0.00 -1.42 22.96
N GLY A 149 -1.11 -1.40 23.70
CA GLY A 149 -1.79 -0.16 24.06
C GLY A 149 -2.35 0.57 22.84
N ASN A 150 -1.74 1.68 22.45
CA ASN A 150 -2.10 2.44 21.24
C ASN A 150 -0.97 2.43 20.20
N VAL A 151 -0.08 1.43 20.23
CA VAL A 151 1.08 1.34 19.34
C VAL A 151 1.12 -0.01 18.64
N ILE A 152 1.30 0.00 17.33
CA ILE A 152 1.69 -1.18 16.55
C ILE A 152 3.21 -1.15 16.41
N LYS A 153 3.89 -2.17 16.95
CA LYS A 153 5.33 -2.37 16.74
C LYS A 153 5.53 -3.46 15.71
N THR A 154 6.17 -3.13 14.60
CA THR A 154 6.34 -4.07 13.49
C THR A 154 7.59 -3.77 12.67
N THR A 155 7.90 -4.67 11.76
CA THR A 155 8.96 -4.47 10.76
C THR A 155 8.34 -4.50 9.38
N VAL A 156 8.57 -3.45 8.58
CA VAL A 156 8.19 -3.38 7.17
C VAL A 156 9.41 -3.75 6.35
N GLN A 157 9.34 -4.86 5.64
CA GLN A 157 10.42 -5.34 4.79
C GLN A 157 10.73 -4.33 3.68
N GLY A 158 11.93 -4.44 3.08
CA GLY A 158 12.31 -3.60 1.95
C GLY A 158 11.37 -3.81 0.77
N LYS A 159 11.08 -2.74 0.02
CA LYS A 159 10.18 -2.74 -1.15
C LYS A 159 8.77 -3.25 -0.87
N ASN A 160 8.29 -3.11 0.36
CA ASN A 160 6.94 -3.54 0.75
C ASN A 160 5.99 -2.36 0.90
N PHE A 161 4.74 -2.63 0.55
CA PHE A 161 3.59 -1.79 0.88
C PHE A 161 2.69 -2.54 1.85
N VAL A 162 2.46 -1.96 3.03
CA VAL A 162 1.64 -2.56 4.09
C VAL A 162 0.54 -1.60 4.50
N ILE A 163 -0.67 -2.12 4.62
CA ILE A 163 -1.83 -1.44 5.20
C ILE A 163 -2.09 -2.04 6.56
N PHE A 164 -2.30 -1.21 7.57
CA PHE A 164 -2.70 -1.58 8.93
C PHE A 164 -4.07 -1.03 9.22
N LYS A 165 -4.98 -1.85 9.77
CA LYS A 165 -6.34 -1.47 10.15
C LYS A 165 -6.58 -1.77 11.61
N VAL A 166 -7.09 -0.79 12.34
CA VAL A 166 -7.45 -0.90 13.76
C VAL A 166 -8.79 -0.22 14.04
N LYS A 167 -9.43 -0.65 15.14
CA LYS A 167 -10.67 -0.02 15.69
C LYS A 167 -10.43 0.48 17.09
#